data_23aad8ce82e10e319d0c5d9a8031bd9e
#
_entry.id   23aad8ce82e10e319d0c5d9a8031bd9e
#
_cell.length_a   1.000
_cell.length_b   1.000
_cell.length_c   1.000
_cell.angle_alpha   90.00
_cell.angle_beta   90.00
_cell.angle_gamma   90.00
#
_symmetry.space_group_name_H-M   'P 1'
#
loop_
_entity.id
_entity.type
_entity.pdbx_description
1 polymer ?
#
loop_
_entity_poly.entity_id
_entity_poly.type
_entity_poly.pdbx_seq_one_letter_code
_entity_poly.pdbx_strand_id
1 'polypeptide(L)'
;MIKSRILVVDDNKSIRDVLHVLLVRHFAETKFIPSPKTLHSTIREFQPDVILLDMNFQTDINTGNEGLYWLSEIKRTQPDIEVVLFTAYGDIALAVEGMKHGAFDFIIKPWNNDKLLQVLTDAGEKRKKATKKSKSNLSPNSSITSSLKNIHWGSSSAILAIRKQIERFAPTDASVLITGENGTGKDVIANEIHRLSM
;
A
#
# COMPACT_ATOMS: atom_id res chain seq x y z
N MET A 1 14.61 -2.93 -19.97
CA MET A 1 14.19 -1.90 -19.00
C MET A 1 12.79 -2.21 -18.49
N ILE A 2 12.59 -2.13 -17.20
CA ILE A 2 11.31 -2.37 -16.54
C ILE A 2 10.39 -1.18 -16.81
N LYS A 3 9.20 -1.44 -17.36
CA LYS A 3 8.24 -0.38 -17.77
C LYS A 3 7.49 0.25 -16.60
N SER A 4 8.13 0.45 -15.44
CA SER A 4 7.50 1.11 -14.30
C SER A 4 8.08 2.50 -14.11
N ARG A 5 7.24 3.46 -13.73
CA ARG A 5 7.60 4.84 -13.43
C ARG A 5 7.86 4.96 -11.93
N ILE A 6 9.07 5.32 -11.57
CA ILE A 6 9.52 5.42 -10.18
C ILE A 6 9.70 6.89 -9.81
N LEU A 7 9.01 7.31 -8.76
CA LEU A 7 9.22 8.62 -8.13
C LEU A 7 10.01 8.41 -6.83
N VAL A 8 11.12 9.11 -6.68
CA VAL A 8 11.93 9.13 -5.46
C VAL A 8 11.73 10.47 -4.75
N VAL A 9 11.40 10.41 -3.47
CA VAL A 9 11.22 11.56 -2.59
C VAL A 9 12.18 11.42 -1.42
N ASP A 10 13.26 12.19 -1.43
CA ASP A 10 14.32 12.15 -0.41
C ASP A 10 15.00 13.52 -0.39
N ASP A 11 15.23 14.13 0.77
CA ASP A 11 15.83 15.46 0.87
C ASP A 11 17.35 15.44 0.72
N ASN A 12 17.99 14.28 0.94
CA ASN A 12 19.42 14.11 0.80
C ASN A 12 19.83 14.02 -0.67
N LYS A 13 20.55 15.05 -1.14
CA LYS A 13 21.02 15.11 -2.53
C LYS A 13 21.92 13.93 -2.91
N SER A 14 22.85 13.53 -2.03
CA SER A 14 23.77 12.43 -2.32
C SER A 14 23.05 11.09 -2.50
N ILE A 15 22.01 10.84 -1.70
CA ILE A 15 21.15 9.66 -1.84
C ILE A 15 20.42 9.70 -3.19
N ARG A 16 19.82 10.84 -3.55
CA ARG A 16 19.13 10.97 -4.85
C ARG A 16 20.09 10.76 -6.03
N ASP A 17 21.31 11.29 -5.95
CA ASP A 17 22.30 11.14 -7.03
C ASP A 17 22.73 9.67 -7.21
N VAL A 18 22.96 8.92 -6.11
CA VAL A 18 23.26 7.49 -6.16
C VAL A 18 22.09 6.69 -6.71
N LEU A 19 20.88 6.95 -6.22
CA LEU A 19 19.66 6.28 -6.70
C LEU A 19 19.39 6.62 -8.17
N HIS A 20 19.67 7.83 -8.62
CA HIS A 20 19.52 8.22 -10.02
C HIS A 20 20.38 7.33 -10.92
N VAL A 21 21.69 7.18 -10.62
CA VAL A 21 22.59 6.34 -11.41
C VAL A 21 22.12 4.88 -11.46
N LEU A 22 21.61 4.38 -10.33
CA LEU A 22 21.12 3.00 -10.22
C LEU A 22 19.80 2.81 -11.00
N LEU A 23 18.78 3.64 -10.72
CA LEU A 23 17.43 3.40 -11.19
C LEU A 23 17.23 3.70 -12.68
N VAL A 24 17.89 4.70 -13.24
CA VAL A 24 17.82 5.06 -14.68
C VAL A 24 18.24 3.90 -15.58
N ARG A 25 19.13 3.03 -15.12
CA ARG A 25 19.57 1.85 -15.88
C ARG A 25 18.54 0.72 -15.89
N HIS A 26 17.62 0.68 -14.94
CA HIS A 26 16.71 -0.45 -14.72
C HIS A 26 15.27 -0.10 -15.08
N PHE A 27 14.83 1.13 -14.82
CA PHE A 27 13.45 1.58 -15.04
C PHE A 27 13.36 2.54 -16.23
N ALA A 28 12.22 2.50 -16.93
CA ALA A 28 12.00 3.30 -18.12
C ALA A 28 11.93 4.80 -17.81
N GLU A 29 11.30 5.15 -16.70
CA GLU A 29 11.11 6.54 -16.28
C GLU A 29 11.33 6.66 -14.78
N THR A 30 12.15 7.65 -14.40
CA THR A 30 12.44 7.95 -13.00
C THR A 30 12.37 9.46 -12.77
N LYS A 31 11.78 9.90 -11.69
CA LYS A 31 11.74 11.30 -11.27
C LYS A 31 12.18 11.41 -9.81
N PHE A 32 12.89 12.47 -9.48
CA PHE A 32 13.47 12.70 -8.16
C PHE A 32 13.05 14.07 -7.67
N ILE A 33 12.52 14.15 -6.45
CA ILE A 33 12.15 15.40 -5.80
C ILE A 33 12.76 15.48 -4.41
N PRO A 34 13.23 16.67 -3.98
CA PRO A 34 13.90 16.83 -2.69
C PRO A 34 12.94 17.00 -1.51
N SER A 35 11.66 17.15 -1.77
CA SER A 35 10.67 17.44 -0.72
C SER A 35 9.29 16.97 -1.12
N PRO A 36 8.50 16.47 -0.19
CA PRO A 36 7.11 16.08 -0.46
C PRO A 36 6.16 17.26 -0.71
N LYS A 37 6.61 18.52 -0.53
CA LYS A 37 5.77 19.73 -0.78
C LYS A 37 5.21 19.79 -2.19
N THR A 38 5.92 19.28 -3.18
CA THR A 38 5.47 19.22 -4.59
C THR A 38 4.91 17.85 -4.98
N LEU A 39 4.69 16.97 -4.02
CA LEU A 39 4.32 15.57 -4.29
C LEU A 39 3.01 15.45 -5.08
N HIS A 40 1.97 16.17 -4.69
CA HIS A 40 0.67 16.11 -5.37
C HIS A 40 0.73 16.57 -6.83
N SER A 41 1.42 17.68 -7.12
CA SER A 41 1.61 18.13 -8.50
C SER A 41 2.45 17.15 -9.30
N THR A 42 3.52 16.64 -8.69
CA THR A 42 4.40 15.65 -9.32
C THR A 42 3.66 14.33 -9.61
N ILE A 43 2.84 13.84 -8.70
CA ILE A 43 2.03 12.63 -8.94
C ILE A 43 1.08 12.84 -10.12
N ARG A 44 0.42 14.00 -10.21
CA ARG A 44 -0.52 14.31 -11.29
C ARG A 44 0.16 14.37 -12.65
N GLU A 45 1.34 14.99 -12.72
CA GLU A 45 2.10 15.14 -13.96
C GLU A 45 2.80 13.85 -14.38
N PHE A 46 3.54 13.24 -13.46
CA PHE A 46 4.40 12.11 -13.72
C PHE A 46 3.65 10.77 -13.66
N GLN A 47 2.55 10.68 -12.91
CA GLN A 47 1.74 9.47 -12.70
C GLN A 47 2.61 8.24 -12.35
N PRO A 48 3.34 8.24 -11.25
CA PRO A 48 4.23 7.16 -10.87
C PRO A 48 3.48 5.85 -10.62
N ASP A 49 4.14 4.73 -10.90
CA ASP A 49 3.65 3.42 -10.49
C ASP A 49 4.06 3.12 -9.05
N VAL A 50 5.26 3.55 -8.68
CA VAL A 50 5.84 3.35 -7.36
C VAL A 50 6.46 4.65 -6.86
N ILE A 51 6.28 4.93 -5.57
CA ILE A 51 6.97 6.01 -4.86
C ILE A 51 7.91 5.39 -3.84
N LEU A 52 9.22 5.70 -3.94
CA LEU A 52 10.20 5.48 -2.89
C LEU A 52 10.21 6.73 -2.03
N LEU A 53 9.70 6.62 -0.80
CA LEU A 53 9.44 7.73 0.10
C LEU A 53 10.35 7.69 1.32
N ASP A 54 11.19 8.70 1.50
CA ASP A 54 11.93 8.87 2.74
C ASP A 54 10.97 9.05 3.93
N MET A 55 11.34 8.46 5.06
CA MET A 55 10.58 8.59 6.31
C MET A 55 10.91 9.90 7.05
N ASN A 56 12.11 10.44 6.85
CA ASN A 56 12.62 11.62 7.55
C ASN A 56 13.02 12.71 6.57
N PHE A 57 12.29 13.82 6.57
CA PHE A 57 12.67 15.04 5.87
C PHE A 57 13.21 16.03 6.90
N GLN A 58 14.26 16.81 6.54
CA GLN A 58 14.82 17.86 7.40
C GLN A 58 13.88 19.08 7.48
N THR A 59 12.70 18.88 8.01
CA THR A 59 11.84 19.97 8.44
C THR A 59 11.88 20.03 9.96
N ASP A 60 11.86 21.22 10.55
CA ASP A 60 12.16 21.59 11.95
C ASP A 60 11.47 20.79 13.09
N ILE A 61 10.79 19.71 12.77
CA ILE A 61 10.10 18.83 13.72
C ILE A 61 10.49 17.38 13.41
N ASN A 62 11.60 16.93 14.00
CA ASN A 62 12.09 15.55 13.98
C ASN A 62 11.15 14.59 14.76
N THR A 63 9.95 14.38 14.30
CA THR A 63 9.01 13.43 14.93
C THR A 63 8.94 12.07 14.24
N GLY A 64 9.68 11.84 13.13
CA GLY A 64 9.60 10.57 12.36
C GLY A 64 8.22 10.31 11.73
N ASN A 65 7.22 11.12 12.04
CA ASN A 65 5.83 10.94 11.58
C ASN A 65 5.56 11.54 10.21
N GLU A 66 6.51 12.27 9.64
CA GLU A 66 6.30 12.99 8.38
C GLU A 66 6.14 12.01 7.20
N GLY A 67 6.94 10.96 7.15
CA GLY A 67 6.81 9.90 6.18
C GLY A 67 5.48 9.15 6.28
N LEU A 68 4.99 8.88 7.50
CA LEU A 68 3.69 8.25 7.74
C LEU A 68 2.53 9.16 7.31
N TYR A 69 2.63 10.46 7.57
CA TYR A 69 1.65 11.43 7.10
C TYR A 69 1.55 11.42 5.57
N TRP A 70 2.68 11.51 4.88
CA TRP A 70 2.69 11.51 3.42
C TRP A 70 2.25 10.17 2.81
N LEU A 71 2.62 9.05 3.43
CA LEU A 71 2.10 7.73 3.06
C LEU A 71 0.56 7.71 3.13
N SER A 72 0.00 8.15 4.26
CA SER A 72 -1.45 8.19 4.46
C SER A 72 -2.13 9.09 3.42
N GLU A 73 -1.55 10.24 3.14
CA GLU A 73 -2.07 11.19 2.15
C GLU A 73 -2.01 10.65 0.72
N ILE A 74 -0.92 9.96 0.35
CA ILE A 74 -0.82 9.26 -0.95
C ILE A 74 -1.89 8.18 -1.04
N LYS A 75 -2.01 7.32 -0.03
CA LYS A 75 -2.97 6.21 -0.05
C LYS A 75 -4.42 6.68 -0.03
N ARG A 76 -4.71 7.82 0.60
CA ARG A 76 -6.05 8.44 0.59
C ARG A 76 -6.42 8.99 -0.79
N THR A 77 -5.48 9.64 -1.50
CA THR A 77 -5.76 10.31 -2.76
C THR A 77 -5.48 9.45 -3.99
N GLN A 78 -4.54 8.53 -3.90
CA GLN A 78 -4.07 7.67 -4.97
C GLN A 78 -3.81 6.24 -4.44
N PRO A 79 -4.85 5.49 -4.05
CA PRO A 79 -4.71 4.18 -3.39
C PRO A 79 -3.97 3.14 -4.23
N ASP A 80 -4.00 3.31 -5.55
CA ASP A 80 -3.36 2.38 -6.48
C ASP A 80 -1.84 2.56 -6.58
N ILE A 81 -1.28 3.70 -6.17
CA ILE A 81 0.17 3.89 -6.20
C ILE A 81 0.80 3.06 -5.09
N GLU A 82 1.77 2.23 -5.45
CA GLU A 82 2.52 1.50 -4.44
C GLU A 82 3.58 2.40 -3.81
N VAL A 83 3.69 2.36 -2.49
CA VAL A 83 4.66 3.17 -1.74
C VAL A 83 5.63 2.23 -1.03
N VAL A 84 6.91 2.43 -1.29
CA VAL A 84 8.02 1.77 -0.59
C VAL A 84 8.65 2.81 0.33
N LEU A 85 8.74 2.51 1.61
CA LEU A 85 9.33 3.40 2.60
C LEU A 85 10.86 3.27 2.58
N PHE A 86 11.55 4.39 2.73
CA PHE A 86 13.00 4.45 2.74
C PHE A 86 13.46 5.04 4.08
N THR A 87 14.05 4.23 4.95
CA THR A 87 14.19 4.56 6.37
C THR A 87 15.60 4.34 6.90
N ALA A 88 15.99 5.09 7.91
CA ALA A 88 17.23 4.84 8.65
C ALA A 88 17.04 3.67 9.63
N TYR A 89 18.15 3.09 10.10
CA TYR A 89 18.13 1.93 11.00
C TYR A 89 17.38 2.18 12.32
N GLY A 90 17.36 3.43 12.80
CA GLY A 90 16.66 3.82 14.02
C GLY A 90 15.14 3.89 13.92
N ASP A 91 14.58 3.87 12.69
CA ASP A 91 13.15 4.15 12.42
C ASP A 91 12.37 2.89 12.02
N ILE A 92 12.88 1.70 12.33
CA ILE A 92 12.23 0.42 11.96
C ILE A 92 10.81 0.31 12.53
N ALA A 93 10.58 0.81 13.75
CA ALA A 93 9.24 0.81 14.34
C ALA A 93 8.24 1.63 13.51
N LEU A 94 8.67 2.78 12.99
CA LEU A 94 7.86 3.62 12.11
C LEU A 94 7.63 2.95 10.74
N ALA A 95 8.63 2.24 10.22
CA ALA A 95 8.46 1.47 8.98
C ALA A 95 7.43 0.35 9.15
N VAL A 96 7.44 -0.36 10.27
CA VAL A 96 6.42 -1.37 10.61
C VAL A 96 5.03 -0.75 10.71
N GLU A 97 4.91 0.43 11.31
CA GLU A 97 3.65 1.18 11.34
C GLU A 97 3.20 1.58 9.93
N GLY A 98 4.12 2.05 9.09
CA GLY A 98 3.84 2.34 7.69
C GLY A 98 3.30 1.15 6.90
N MET A 99 3.76 -0.08 7.19
CA MET A 99 3.20 -1.29 6.60
C MET A 99 1.71 -1.47 6.94
N LYS A 100 1.31 -1.16 8.19
CA LYS A 100 -0.10 -1.17 8.61
C LYS A 100 -0.92 -0.10 7.90
N HIS A 101 -0.31 1.02 7.55
CA HIS A 101 -0.93 2.12 6.79
C HIS A 101 -0.90 1.91 5.27
N GLY A 102 -0.53 0.71 4.80
CA GLY A 102 -0.65 0.33 3.40
C GLY A 102 0.60 0.59 2.55
N ALA A 103 1.77 0.77 3.15
CA ALA A 103 3.02 0.70 2.40
C ALA A 103 3.17 -0.69 1.77
N PHE A 104 3.82 -0.76 0.62
CA PHE A 104 4.11 -2.02 -0.05
C PHE A 104 5.21 -2.79 0.67
N ASP A 105 6.29 -2.11 1.00
CA ASP A 105 7.46 -2.62 1.71
C ASP A 105 8.30 -1.47 2.26
N PHE A 106 9.40 -1.78 2.93
CA PHE A 106 10.39 -0.78 3.36
C PHE A 106 11.82 -1.23 3.08
N ILE A 107 12.70 -0.25 2.89
CA ILE A 107 14.14 -0.43 2.66
C ILE A 107 14.90 0.37 3.71
N ILE A 108 15.86 -0.28 4.37
CA ILE A 108 16.71 0.34 5.40
C ILE A 108 17.96 0.95 4.74
N LYS A 109 18.30 2.18 5.13
CA LYS A 109 19.55 2.87 4.77
C LYS A 109 20.68 2.44 5.73
N PRO A 110 21.88 2.03 5.24
CA PRO A 110 22.26 1.81 3.85
C PRO A 110 21.64 0.55 3.25
N TRP A 111 21.33 0.59 1.97
CA TRP A 111 20.58 -0.47 1.27
C TRP A 111 21.48 -1.40 0.44
N ASN A 112 20.94 -2.58 0.13
CA ASN A 112 21.44 -3.47 -0.90
C ASN A 112 20.76 -3.14 -2.23
N ASN A 113 21.53 -2.93 -3.30
CA ASN A 113 21.00 -2.55 -4.61
C ASN A 113 20.07 -3.59 -5.20
N ASP A 114 20.41 -4.88 -5.11
CA ASP A 114 19.60 -5.96 -5.68
C ASP A 114 18.25 -6.05 -4.98
N LYS A 115 18.24 -5.94 -3.64
CA LYS A 115 17.02 -5.93 -2.84
C LYS A 115 16.15 -4.72 -3.18
N LEU A 116 16.74 -3.53 -3.30
CA LEU A 116 16.00 -2.32 -3.66
C LEU A 116 15.35 -2.46 -5.04
N LEU A 117 16.11 -2.91 -6.04
CA LEU A 117 15.61 -3.12 -7.39
C LEU A 117 14.49 -4.16 -7.44
N GLN A 118 14.64 -5.26 -6.69
CA GLN A 118 13.61 -6.29 -6.61
C GLN A 118 12.31 -5.74 -6.02
N VAL A 119 12.39 -5.08 -4.85
CA VAL A 119 11.20 -4.52 -4.18
C VAL A 119 10.48 -3.50 -5.07
N LEU A 120 11.21 -2.59 -5.73
CA LEU A 120 10.60 -1.62 -6.65
C LEU A 120 9.99 -2.28 -7.89
N THR A 121 10.57 -3.38 -8.35
CA THR A 121 10.03 -4.16 -9.48
C THR A 121 8.73 -4.83 -9.09
N ASP A 122 8.71 -5.52 -7.95
CA ASP A 122 7.54 -6.24 -7.44
C ASP A 122 6.37 -5.27 -7.15
N ALA A 123 6.68 -4.11 -6.57
CA ALA A 123 5.71 -3.03 -6.37
C ALA A 123 5.09 -2.55 -7.70
N GLY A 124 5.93 -2.31 -8.71
CA GLY A 124 5.48 -1.88 -10.03
C GLY A 124 4.65 -2.94 -10.76
N GLU A 125 4.96 -4.22 -10.59
CA GLU A 125 4.17 -5.32 -11.15
C GLU A 125 2.79 -5.44 -10.48
N LYS A 126 2.74 -5.29 -9.15
CA LYS A 126 1.47 -5.32 -8.40
C LYS A 126 0.52 -4.24 -8.90
N ARG A 127 1.01 -3.00 -9.07
CA ARG A 127 0.21 -1.90 -9.63
C ARG A 127 -0.32 -2.22 -11.02
N LYS A 128 0.51 -2.76 -11.91
CA LYS A 128 0.09 -3.10 -13.28
C LYS A 128 -0.97 -4.19 -13.31
N LYS A 129 -0.89 -5.17 -12.42
CA LYS A 129 -1.91 -6.23 -12.28
C LYS A 129 -3.24 -5.64 -11.81
N ALA A 130 -3.22 -4.68 -10.87
CA ALA A 130 -4.40 -3.95 -10.42
C ALA A 130 -5.03 -3.13 -11.55
N THR A 131 -4.23 -2.38 -12.31
CA THR A 131 -4.70 -1.54 -13.43
C THR A 131 -5.26 -2.38 -14.59
N LYS A 132 -4.70 -3.56 -14.86
CA LYS A 132 -5.25 -4.48 -15.88
C LYS A 132 -6.61 -5.05 -15.46
N LYS A 133 -6.79 -5.38 -14.19
CA LYS A 133 -8.11 -5.83 -13.67
C LYS A 133 -9.17 -4.74 -13.79
N SER A 134 -8.82 -3.48 -13.58
CA SER A 134 -9.75 -2.35 -13.74
C SER A 134 -10.15 -2.11 -15.20
N LYS A 135 -9.24 -2.35 -16.17
CA LYS A 135 -9.51 -2.15 -17.59
C LYS A 135 -10.28 -3.30 -18.25
N SER A 136 -10.20 -4.52 -17.70
CA SER A 136 -10.95 -5.68 -18.23
C SER A 136 -12.42 -5.71 -17.79
N ASN A 137 -12.84 -4.82 -16.88
CA ASN A 137 -14.20 -4.74 -16.34
C ASN A 137 -15.00 -3.52 -16.84
N LEU A 138 -14.63 -2.90 -17.96
CA LEU A 138 -15.46 -1.88 -18.61
C LEU A 138 -16.52 -2.52 -19.50
N SER A 139 -17.47 -3.21 -18.86
CA SER A 139 -18.83 -3.33 -19.34
C SER A 139 -19.70 -2.36 -18.52
N PRO A 140 -20.57 -1.55 -19.14
CA PRO A 140 -21.31 -0.52 -18.43
C PRO A 140 -22.51 -1.13 -17.72
N ASN A 141 -22.29 -1.81 -16.62
CA ASN A 141 -23.30 -2.14 -15.60
C ASN A 141 -22.68 -3.05 -14.52
N SER A 142 -22.03 -2.45 -13.57
CA SER A 142 -21.99 -3.01 -12.22
C SER A 142 -21.34 -2.00 -11.26
N SER A 143 -22.21 -1.43 -10.46
CA SER A 143 -22.00 -0.68 -9.22
C SER A 143 -20.82 -1.16 -8.35
N ILE A 144 -20.24 -0.19 -7.73
CA ILE A 144 -19.29 -0.03 -6.61
C ILE A 144 -19.36 -1.11 -5.49
N THR A 145 -19.41 -2.40 -5.80
CA THR A 145 -19.49 -3.47 -4.78
C THR A 145 -18.52 -4.63 -5.00
N SER A 146 -17.48 -4.50 -5.83
CA SER A 146 -16.67 -5.66 -6.23
C SER A 146 -15.33 -5.84 -5.50
N SER A 147 -14.96 -4.99 -4.55
CA SER A 147 -13.68 -5.15 -3.82
C SER A 147 -13.74 -6.09 -2.60
N LEU A 148 -14.92 -6.53 -2.18
CA LEU A 148 -15.10 -7.44 -1.03
C LEU A 148 -15.58 -8.85 -1.43
N LYS A 149 -15.62 -9.20 -2.70
CA LYS A 149 -16.29 -10.41 -3.19
C LYS A 149 -15.54 -11.74 -3.04
N ASN A 150 -14.35 -11.79 -2.47
CA ASN A 150 -13.65 -13.06 -2.31
C ASN A 150 -12.98 -13.17 -0.92
N ILE A 151 -13.80 -13.28 0.13
CA ILE A 151 -13.31 -13.89 1.37
C ILE A 151 -13.03 -15.35 1.05
N HIS A 152 -11.76 -15.72 1.11
CA HIS A 152 -11.34 -17.11 0.95
C HIS A 152 -11.70 -17.87 2.24
N TRP A 153 -12.93 -18.35 2.33
CA TRP A 153 -13.37 -19.21 3.41
C TRP A 153 -12.61 -20.54 3.34
N GLY A 154 -11.84 -20.85 4.36
CA GLY A 154 -11.21 -22.17 4.46
C GLY A 154 -12.26 -23.29 4.45
N SER A 155 -11.82 -24.51 4.14
CA SER A 155 -12.69 -25.70 4.08
C SER A 155 -12.83 -26.45 5.42
N SER A 156 -12.32 -25.90 6.54
CA SER A 156 -12.43 -26.53 7.85
C SER A 156 -13.89 -26.53 8.35
N SER A 157 -14.27 -27.59 9.06
CA SER A 157 -15.63 -27.70 9.62
C SER A 157 -16.02 -26.56 10.54
N ALA A 158 -15.04 -26.00 11.28
CA ALA A 158 -15.23 -24.84 12.15
C ALA A 158 -15.57 -23.57 11.34
N ILE A 159 -14.88 -23.31 10.26
CA ILE A 159 -15.15 -22.14 9.40
C ILE A 159 -16.51 -22.27 8.69
N LEU A 160 -16.85 -23.45 8.24
CA LEU A 160 -18.16 -23.71 7.63
C LEU A 160 -19.31 -23.52 8.63
N ALA A 161 -19.11 -23.88 9.90
CA ALA A 161 -20.07 -23.63 10.97
C ALA A 161 -20.25 -22.13 11.24
N ILE A 162 -19.15 -21.37 11.32
CA ILE A 162 -19.18 -19.91 11.48
C ILE A 162 -19.92 -19.25 10.31
N ARG A 163 -19.66 -19.66 9.08
CA ARG A 163 -20.34 -19.13 7.90
C ARG A 163 -21.85 -19.33 7.96
N LYS A 164 -22.30 -20.52 8.33
CA LYS A 164 -23.74 -20.79 8.50
C LYS A 164 -24.38 -19.91 9.58
N GLN A 165 -23.65 -19.65 10.67
CA GLN A 165 -24.14 -18.74 11.71
C GLN A 165 -24.25 -17.31 11.18
N ILE A 166 -23.26 -16.81 10.46
CA ILE A 166 -23.28 -15.48 9.84
C ILE A 166 -24.49 -15.33 8.92
N GLU A 167 -24.69 -16.26 8.01
CA GLU A 167 -25.83 -16.26 7.07
C GLU A 167 -27.20 -16.25 7.79
N ARG A 168 -27.27 -16.83 9.00
CA ARG A 168 -28.47 -16.85 9.82
C ARG A 168 -28.72 -15.57 10.61
N PHE A 169 -27.67 -14.95 11.15
CA PHE A 169 -27.81 -13.78 12.03
C PHE A 169 -27.70 -12.44 11.31
N ALA A 170 -26.97 -12.38 10.19
CA ALA A 170 -26.76 -11.14 9.48
C ALA A 170 -28.06 -10.42 9.03
N PRO A 171 -29.13 -11.11 8.62
CA PRO A 171 -30.37 -10.44 8.23
C PRO A 171 -31.23 -9.97 9.43
N THR A 172 -30.77 -10.15 10.66
CA THR A 172 -31.56 -9.81 11.87
C THR A 172 -30.97 -8.56 12.54
N ASP A 173 -31.78 -7.86 13.36
CA ASP A 173 -31.35 -6.72 14.18
C ASP A 173 -30.60 -7.14 15.46
N ALA A 174 -30.14 -8.38 15.55
CA ALA A 174 -29.45 -8.90 16.72
C ALA A 174 -28.03 -8.32 16.85
N SER A 175 -27.66 -7.88 18.07
CA SER A 175 -26.29 -7.50 18.38
C SER A 175 -25.38 -8.73 18.39
N VAL A 176 -24.29 -8.70 17.63
CA VAL A 176 -23.32 -9.80 17.52
C VAL A 176 -22.00 -9.43 18.19
N LEU A 177 -21.55 -10.23 19.16
CA LEU A 177 -20.23 -10.11 19.76
C LEU A 177 -19.29 -11.13 19.14
N ILE A 178 -18.20 -10.65 18.53
CA ILE A 178 -17.15 -11.50 17.92
C ILE A 178 -15.95 -11.55 18.85
N THR A 179 -15.62 -12.71 19.37
CA THR A 179 -14.50 -12.94 20.27
C THR A 179 -13.44 -13.85 19.61
N GLY A 180 -12.18 -13.69 20.01
CA GLY A 180 -11.07 -14.51 19.53
C GLY A 180 -9.72 -13.81 19.74
N GLU A 181 -8.63 -14.53 19.55
CA GLU A 181 -7.26 -14.02 19.68
C GLU A 181 -6.92 -12.97 18.61
N ASN A 182 -5.86 -12.19 18.84
CA ASN A 182 -5.40 -11.21 17.85
C ASN A 182 -4.94 -11.92 16.57
N GLY A 183 -5.34 -11.36 15.40
CA GLY A 183 -4.97 -11.93 14.11
C GLY A 183 -5.88 -13.06 13.58
N THR A 184 -6.94 -13.45 14.31
CA THR A 184 -7.86 -14.54 13.90
C THR A 184 -8.89 -14.15 12.84
N GLY A 185 -8.82 -12.94 12.28
CA GLY A 185 -9.73 -12.50 11.20
C GLY A 185 -11.11 -12.02 11.68
N LYS A 186 -11.23 -11.55 12.92
CA LYS A 186 -12.48 -10.97 13.45
C LYS A 186 -13.05 -9.86 12.57
N ASP A 187 -12.17 -9.00 12.05
CA ASP A 187 -12.58 -7.88 11.18
C ASP A 187 -13.17 -8.38 9.84
N VAL A 188 -12.66 -9.49 9.32
CA VAL A 188 -13.19 -10.12 8.11
C VAL A 188 -14.60 -10.63 8.34
N ILE A 189 -14.84 -11.25 9.50
CA ILE A 189 -16.16 -11.77 9.92
C ILE A 189 -17.13 -10.61 10.15
N ALA A 190 -16.70 -9.53 10.83
CA ALA A 190 -17.53 -8.35 11.07
C ALA A 190 -17.98 -7.68 9.75
N ASN A 191 -17.06 -7.52 8.81
CA ASN A 191 -17.35 -6.99 7.48
C ASN A 191 -18.34 -7.86 6.69
N GLU A 192 -18.24 -9.19 6.81
CA GLU A 192 -19.16 -10.10 6.13
C GLU A 192 -20.56 -10.07 6.74
N ILE A 193 -20.66 -9.98 8.07
CA ILE A 193 -21.95 -9.78 8.75
C ILE A 193 -22.60 -8.47 8.26
N HIS A 194 -21.83 -7.38 8.24
CA HIS A 194 -22.31 -6.08 7.77
C HIS A 194 -22.77 -6.14 6.29
N ARG A 195 -22.03 -6.83 5.43
CA ARG A 195 -22.40 -7.02 4.02
C ARG A 195 -23.72 -7.77 3.82
N LEU A 196 -24.00 -8.73 4.70
CA LEU A 196 -25.19 -9.57 4.62
C LEU A 196 -26.40 -9.01 5.40
N SER A 197 -26.19 -7.96 6.19
CA SER A 197 -27.24 -7.29 6.97
C SER A 197 -27.99 -6.19 6.18
N MET A 198 -27.60 -5.93 4.92
CA MET A 198 -28.26 -4.95 4.03
C MET A 198 -29.27 -5.59 3.11
#